data_e2e7082375d3bc680b0612c5e41f1a43
#
_entry.id   e2e7082375d3bc680b0612c5e41f1a43
#
_cell.length_a   1.000
_cell.length_b   1.000
_cell.length_c   1.000
_cell.angle_alpha   90.00
_cell.angle_beta   90.00
_cell.angle_gamma   90.00
#
_symmetry.space_group_name_H-M   'P 1'
#
loop_
_entity.id
_entity.type
_entity.pdbx_description
1 polymer ?
#
loop_
_entity_poly.entity_id
_entity_poly.type
_entity_poly.pdbx_seq_one_letter_code
_entity_poly.pdbx_strand_id
1 'polypeptide(L)'
;MPVKLDRGTVLLSTSAILLAAGLSRRMGRDKLLLEYSGKTFLQRAVDLMAELPVYERILVTTEARIESVDIPDGIQVLVNPSPEDGLSSSIRIGVTSATGTHYMFLTADQPKLTAGDLLPLLEAAKSNPDKIVSPMVDSKPCSPTIFPEKYRLDLLRLTGDTGGKKIRKSNPESCFPLIPNYPGNFTDVDNEEDLYSL
;
A
#
# COMPACT_ATOMS: atom_id res chain seq x y z
N MET A 1 23.61 5.78 -21.18
CA MET A 1 24.11 4.46 -21.56
C MET A 1 23.32 3.42 -20.79
N PRO A 2 22.65 2.45 -21.43
CA PRO A 2 21.94 1.41 -20.70
C PRO A 2 22.95 0.49 -20.00
N VAL A 3 22.79 0.32 -18.68
CA VAL A 3 23.55 -0.65 -17.89
C VAL A 3 23.20 -2.05 -18.43
N LYS A 4 24.19 -2.78 -18.97
CA LYS A 4 24.03 -4.19 -19.29
C LYS A 4 23.82 -4.97 -18.00
N LEU A 5 22.58 -5.41 -17.75
CA LEU A 5 22.23 -6.33 -16.68
C LEU A 5 22.67 -7.75 -17.07
N ASP A 6 23.36 -8.40 -16.18
CA ASP A 6 23.77 -9.80 -16.28
C ASP A 6 22.52 -10.70 -16.41
N ARG A 7 22.54 -11.67 -17.34
CA ARG A 7 21.43 -12.57 -17.62
C ARG A 7 21.28 -13.57 -16.47
N GLY A 8 20.63 -13.16 -15.38
CA GLY A 8 20.37 -14.05 -14.24
C GLY A 8 19.73 -13.41 -13.04
N THR A 9 19.84 -12.10 -12.87
CA THR A 9 19.22 -11.41 -11.75
C THR A 9 17.98 -10.67 -12.25
N VAL A 10 16.80 -11.27 -12.08
CA VAL A 10 15.54 -10.51 -12.21
C VAL A 10 15.53 -9.51 -11.07
N LEU A 11 15.80 -8.24 -11.39
CA LEU A 11 15.60 -7.16 -10.43
C LEU A 11 14.11 -7.06 -10.15
N LEU A 12 13.72 -7.35 -8.92
CA LEU A 12 12.36 -7.15 -8.49
C LEU A 12 12.04 -5.66 -8.58
N SER A 13 11.20 -5.28 -9.52
CA SER A 13 10.71 -3.90 -9.63
C SER A 13 9.36 -3.81 -8.91
N THR A 14 9.35 -3.24 -7.70
CA THR A 14 8.13 -3.06 -6.91
C THR A 14 7.54 -1.68 -7.16
N SER A 15 6.27 -1.63 -7.58
CA SER A 15 5.45 -0.42 -7.62
C SER A 15 4.80 -0.24 -6.24
N ALA A 16 5.16 0.79 -5.51
CA ALA A 16 4.46 1.17 -4.29
C ALA A 16 3.21 1.98 -4.64
N ILE A 17 2.04 1.49 -4.25
CA ILE A 17 0.74 2.09 -4.55
C ILE A 17 0.09 2.48 -3.23
N LEU A 18 0.05 3.78 -2.92
CA LEU A 18 -0.63 4.32 -1.75
C LEU A 18 -2.10 4.59 -2.08
N LEU A 19 -2.98 3.88 -1.41
CA LEU A 19 -4.43 3.98 -1.58
C LEU A 19 -5.00 5.01 -0.59
N ALA A 20 -5.23 6.22 -1.04
CA ALA A 20 -5.66 7.36 -0.23
C ALA A 20 -6.95 8.04 -0.73
N ALA A 21 -7.82 7.32 -1.45
CA ALA A 21 -9.10 7.85 -1.94
C ALA A 21 -10.33 7.41 -1.12
N GLY A 22 -10.15 6.63 -0.05
CA GLY A 22 -11.25 6.15 0.80
C GLY A 22 -12.05 7.28 1.46
N LEU A 23 -13.38 7.14 1.56
CA LEU A 23 -14.29 8.22 1.99
C LEU A 23 -14.47 8.39 3.50
N SER A 24 -13.74 7.66 4.33
CA SER A 24 -13.78 7.77 5.81
C SER A 24 -15.19 7.79 6.43
N ARG A 25 -16.16 7.08 5.84
CA ARG A 25 -17.61 7.18 6.13
C ARG A 25 -17.96 6.94 7.62
N ARG A 26 -17.18 6.10 8.32
CA ARG A 26 -17.45 5.71 9.72
C ARG A 26 -17.12 6.81 10.73
N MET A 27 -16.20 7.70 10.42
CA MET A 27 -15.72 8.72 11.35
C MET A 27 -16.44 10.07 11.20
N GLY A 28 -17.31 10.25 10.20
CA GLY A 28 -18.00 11.52 9.94
C GLY A 28 -17.09 12.69 9.54
N ARG A 29 -15.79 12.46 9.51
CA ARG A 29 -14.71 13.39 9.08
C ARG A 29 -13.67 12.64 8.30
N ASP A 30 -12.84 13.36 7.55
CA ASP A 30 -11.74 12.74 6.79
C ASP A 30 -10.62 12.27 7.71
N LYS A 31 -10.55 10.94 7.96
CA LYS A 31 -9.55 10.35 8.85
C LYS A 31 -8.11 10.57 8.38
N LEU A 32 -7.90 10.71 7.07
CA LEU A 32 -6.56 10.88 6.51
C LEU A 32 -5.98 12.28 6.79
N LEU A 33 -6.83 13.24 7.16
CA LEU A 33 -6.44 14.58 7.58
C LEU A 33 -6.26 14.71 9.11
N LEU A 34 -6.46 13.63 9.88
CA LEU A 34 -6.14 13.61 11.30
C LEU A 34 -4.63 13.63 11.50
N GLU A 35 -4.20 14.28 12.58
CA GLU A 35 -2.79 14.43 12.90
C GLU A 35 -2.30 13.38 13.89
N TYR A 36 -1.10 12.91 13.65
CA TYR A 36 -0.30 12.12 14.59
C TYR A 36 1.14 12.65 14.58
N SER A 37 1.65 13.03 15.74
CA SER A 37 3.01 13.58 15.90
C SER A 37 3.30 14.74 14.93
N GLY A 38 2.34 15.69 14.80
CA GLY A 38 2.51 16.95 14.03
C GLY A 38 2.38 16.84 12.52
N LYS A 39 1.95 15.69 11.98
CA LYS A 39 1.67 15.50 10.54
C LYS A 39 0.36 14.75 10.36
N THR A 40 -0.37 15.07 9.28
CA THR A 40 -1.57 14.31 8.91
C THR A 40 -1.21 12.86 8.57
N PHE A 41 -2.17 11.93 8.71
CA PHE A 41 -1.98 10.53 8.31
C PHE A 41 -1.59 10.44 6.84
N LEU A 42 -2.22 11.24 5.97
CA LEU A 42 -1.90 11.29 4.55
C LEU A 42 -0.45 11.72 4.33
N GLN A 43 -0.01 12.83 4.98
CA GLN A 43 1.37 13.30 4.84
C GLN A 43 2.38 12.27 5.31
N ARG A 44 2.12 11.61 6.44
CA ARG A 44 2.99 10.54 6.96
C ARG A 44 3.12 9.38 5.98
N ALA A 45 2.01 8.97 5.36
CA ALA A 45 2.02 7.87 4.39
C ALA A 45 2.72 8.24 3.09
N VAL A 46 2.60 9.49 2.65
CA VAL A 46 3.34 10.03 1.48
C VAL A 46 4.83 10.11 1.77
N ASP A 47 5.23 10.66 2.93
CA ASP A 47 6.62 10.71 3.36
C ASP A 47 7.23 9.30 3.46
N LEU A 48 6.52 8.37 4.10
CA LEU A 48 6.91 6.96 4.19
C LEU A 48 7.16 6.35 2.80
N MET A 49 6.21 6.53 1.88
CA MET A 49 6.35 6.00 0.52
C MET A 49 7.54 6.61 -0.22
N ALA A 50 7.84 7.89 0.02
CA ALA A 50 8.97 8.59 -0.59
C ALA A 50 10.33 8.00 -0.15
N GLU A 51 10.43 7.52 1.10
CA GLU A 51 11.64 6.91 1.67
C GLU A 51 11.91 5.47 1.17
N LEU A 52 10.91 4.78 0.61
CA LEU A 52 11.06 3.38 0.23
C LEU A 52 11.98 3.21 -0.99
N PRO A 53 12.88 2.21 -1.00
CA PRO A 53 13.71 1.86 -2.15
C PRO A 53 12.93 1.02 -3.16
N VAL A 54 11.93 1.64 -3.80
CA VAL A 54 11.04 0.99 -4.77
C VAL A 54 11.24 1.53 -6.18
N TYR A 55 10.81 0.77 -7.17
CA TYR A 55 10.98 1.10 -8.59
C TYR A 55 10.18 2.34 -9.00
N GLU A 56 8.92 2.41 -8.56
CA GLU A 56 8.03 3.55 -8.79
C GLU A 56 7.08 3.76 -7.61
N ARG A 57 6.54 4.97 -7.51
CA ARG A 57 5.63 5.40 -6.45
C ARG A 57 4.38 6.00 -7.06
N ILE A 58 3.22 5.49 -6.65
CA ILE A 58 1.91 5.88 -7.18
C ILE A 58 1.01 6.23 -6.00
N LEU A 59 0.54 7.46 -5.96
CA LEU A 59 -0.49 7.91 -5.02
C LEU A 59 -1.85 7.92 -5.72
N VAL A 60 -2.79 7.10 -5.27
CA VAL A 60 -4.17 7.12 -5.73
C VAL A 60 -5.02 7.83 -4.67
N THR A 61 -5.50 9.03 -4.99
CA THR A 61 -6.19 9.91 -4.04
C THR A 61 -7.42 10.57 -4.68
N THR A 62 -8.08 11.48 -3.97
CA THR A 62 -9.12 12.35 -4.50
C THR A 62 -8.56 13.74 -4.80
N GLU A 63 -9.21 14.48 -5.71
CA GLU A 63 -8.80 15.84 -6.06
C GLU A 63 -8.71 16.75 -4.83
N ALA A 64 -9.71 16.67 -3.94
CA ALA A 64 -9.76 17.47 -2.72
C ALA A 64 -8.57 17.25 -1.76
N ARG A 65 -7.92 16.08 -1.79
CA ARG A 65 -6.79 15.77 -0.90
C ARG A 65 -5.43 16.17 -1.47
N ILE A 66 -5.33 16.41 -2.77
CA ILE A 66 -4.06 16.82 -3.40
C ILE A 66 -3.57 18.13 -2.78
N GLU A 67 -4.48 19.08 -2.54
CA GLU A 67 -4.15 20.39 -1.96
C GLU A 67 -3.78 20.33 -0.47
N SER A 68 -4.06 19.21 0.21
CA SER A 68 -3.85 19.05 1.66
C SER A 68 -2.57 18.29 2.01
N VAL A 69 -1.72 17.97 1.03
CA VAL A 69 -0.51 17.17 1.22
C VAL A 69 0.64 17.67 0.34
N ASP A 70 1.82 17.76 0.92
CA ASP A 70 3.05 18.02 0.17
C ASP A 70 3.51 16.73 -0.50
N ILE A 71 3.57 16.71 -1.83
CA ILE A 71 3.92 15.54 -2.60
C ILE A 71 5.34 15.71 -3.16
N PRO A 72 6.32 14.92 -2.67
CA PRO A 72 7.68 14.95 -3.17
C PRO A 72 7.79 14.55 -4.66
N ASP A 73 8.83 15.06 -5.33
CA ASP A 73 9.15 14.64 -6.70
C ASP A 73 9.31 13.12 -6.81
N GLY A 74 8.92 12.57 -7.97
CA GLY A 74 9.03 11.14 -8.25
C GLY A 74 7.85 10.30 -7.74
N ILE A 75 6.77 10.93 -7.25
CA ILE A 75 5.49 10.29 -6.95
C ILE A 75 4.49 10.64 -8.05
N GLN A 76 3.98 9.63 -8.74
CA GLN A 76 2.89 9.79 -9.70
C GLN A 76 1.56 9.91 -8.96
N VAL A 77 0.83 11.00 -9.20
CA VAL A 77 -0.50 11.22 -8.59
C VAL A 77 -1.59 10.81 -9.57
N LEU A 78 -2.51 10.00 -9.10
CA LEU A 78 -3.69 9.56 -9.85
C LEU A 78 -4.96 9.90 -9.06
N VAL A 79 -5.88 10.59 -9.71
CA VAL A 79 -7.18 10.91 -9.12
C VAL A 79 -8.13 9.74 -9.32
N ASN A 80 -8.77 9.30 -8.25
CA ASN A 80 -9.91 8.38 -8.34
C ASN A 80 -11.19 9.20 -8.49
N PRO A 81 -11.84 9.18 -9.67
CA PRO A 81 -13.05 9.95 -9.90
C PRO A 81 -14.32 9.35 -9.26
N SER A 82 -14.24 8.08 -8.83
CA SER A 82 -15.37 7.32 -8.28
C SER A 82 -14.97 6.56 -7.01
N PRO A 83 -14.56 7.25 -5.93
CA PRO A 83 -14.15 6.60 -4.68
C PRO A 83 -15.31 5.87 -3.97
N GLU A 84 -16.57 6.22 -4.29
CA GLU A 84 -17.79 5.55 -3.84
C GLU A 84 -17.91 4.10 -4.34
N ASP A 85 -17.25 3.75 -5.44
CA ASP A 85 -17.17 2.39 -5.98
C ASP A 85 -16.33 1.45 -5.09
N GLY A 86 -15.79 1.98 -3.99
CA GLY A 86 -15.06 1.23 -2.98
C GLY A 86 -13.56 1.08 -3.29
N LEU A 87 -12.87 0.34 -2.40
CA LEU A 87 -11.41 0.17 -2.44
C LEU A 87 -10.89 -0.37 -3.77
N SER A 88 -11.67 -1.24 -4.43
CA SER A 88 -11.28 -1.85 -5.71
C SER A 88 -11.07 -0.84 -6.83
N SER A 89 -11.78 0.30 -6.83
CA SER A 89 -11.61 1.35 -7.84
C SER A 89 -10.20 1.95 -7.77
N SER A 90 -9.72 2.26 -6.57
CA SER A 90 -8.37 2.77 -6.34
C SER A 90 -7.29 1.73 -6.69
N ILE A 91 -7.51 0.45 -6.35
CA ILE A 91 -6.60 -0.64 -6.72
C ILE A 91 -6.48 -0.74 -8.24
N ARG A 92 -7.61 -0.75 -8.97
CA ARG A 92 -7.58 -0.83 -10.44
C ARG A 92 -6.85 0.34 -11.08
N ILE A 93 -7.06 1.57 -10.60
CA ILE A 93 -6.37 2.76 -11.09
C ILE A 93 -4.85 2.61 -10.90
N GLY A 94 -4.41 2.28 -9.68
CA GLY A 94 -2.99 2.11 -9.38
C GLY A 94 -2.34 0.98 -10.18
N VAL A 95 -2.98 -0.20 -10.26
CA VAL A 95 -2.46 -1.35 -11.00
C VAL A 95 -2.44 -1.11 -12.51
N THR A 96 -3.40 -0.34 -13.06
CA THR A 96 -3.40 0.00 -14.49
C THR A 96 -2.19 0.84 -14.86
N SER A 97 -1.80 1.78 -14.01
CA SER A 97 -0.66 2.67 -14.22
C SER A 97 0.68 2.02 -13.89
N ALA A 98 0.70 1.06 -12.96
CA ALA A 98 1.92 0.42 -12.50
C ALA A 98 2.61 -0.40 -13.60
N THR A 99 3.93 -0.26 -13.70
CA THR A 99 4.81 -0.90 -14.68
C THR A 99 5.79 -1.90 -14.06
N GLY A 100 5.84 -1.97 -12.72
CA GLY A 100 6.67 -2.91 -12.00
C GLY A 100 6.15 -4.35 -12.05
N THR A 101 7.01 -5.31 -11.65
CA THR A 101 6.68 -6.73 -11.57
C THR A 101 5.99 -7.15 -10.28
N HIS A 102 5.92 -6.23 -9.30
CA HIS A 102 5.26 -6.43 -8.01
C HIS A 102 4.51 -5.16 -7.61
N TYR A 103 3.36 -5.34 -6.95
CA TYR A 103 2.49 -4.27 -6.48
C TYR A 103 2.41 -4.28 -4.96
N MET A 104 2.99 -3.28 -4.31
CA MET A 104 2.90 -3.08 -2.87
C MET A 104 1.79 -2.09 -2.56
N PHE A 105 0.72 -2.55 -1.93
CA PHE A 105 -0.39 -1.69 -1.54
C PHE A 105 -0.18 -1.17 -0.13
N LEU A 106 -0.09 0.16 -0.01
CA LEU A 106 -0.04 0.93 1.22
C LEU A 106 -1.40 1.57 1.48
N THR A 107 -1.75 1.73 2.73
CA THR A 107 -2.91 2.52 3.17
C THR A 107 -2.43 3.67 4.07
N ALA A 108 -3.14 4.79 4.08
CA ALA A 108 -2.73 5.96 4.86
C ALA A 108 -3.25 5.95 6.31
N ASP A 109 -3.88 4.88 6.76
CA ASP A 109 -4.48 4.74 8.08
C ASP A 109 -3.59 3.99 9.09
N GLN A 110 -2.32 3.77 8.77
CA GLN A 110 -1.31 3.16 9.65
C GLN A 110 -0.22 4.19 10.01
N PRO A 111 -0.50 5.19 10.86
CA PRO A 111 0.37 6.36 11.07
C PRO A 111 1.69 6.03 11.80
N LYS A 112 1.83 4.85 12.41
CA LYS A 112 3.05 4.41 13.11
C LYS A 112 4.06 3.71 12.19
N LEU A 113 3.67 3.31 10.97
CA LEU A 113 4.57 2.64 10.05
C LEU A 113 5.78 3.50 9.69
N THR A 114 6.92 2.85 9.60
CA THR A 114 8.20 3.43 9.18
C THR A 114 8.78 2.67 7.98
N ALA A 115 9.72 3.26 7.27
CA ALA A 115 10.44 2.56 6.20
C ALA A 115 11.16 1.31 6.73
N GLY A 116 11.70 1.35 7.96
CA GLY A 116 12.33 0.21 8.61
C GLY A 116 11.40 -1.00 8.81
N ASP A 117 10.10 -0.78 8.99
CA ASP A 117 9.11 -1.85 9.10
C ASP A 117 8.81 -2.51 7.74
N LEU A 118 8.99 -1.76 6.65
CA LEU A 118 8.62 -2.20 5.29
C LEU A 118 9.79 -2.81 4.51
N LEU A 119 11.04 -2.48 4.84
CA LEU A 119 12.23 -3.08 4.21
C LEU A 119 12.23 -4.62 4.28
N PRO A 120 11.89 -5.27 5.42
CA PRO A 120 11.82 -6.73 5.48
C PRO A 120 10.77 -7.33 4.53
N LEU A 121 9.66 -6.62 4.27
CA LEU A 121 8.63 -7.07 3.32
C LEU A 121 9.15 -7.04 1.88
N LEU A 122 9.90 -6.00 1.50
CA LEU A 122 10.53 -5.88 0.19
C LEU A 122 11.59 -6.97 -0.02
N GLU A 123 12.41 -7.26 0.97
CA GLU A 123 13.40 -8.33 0.92
C GLU A 123 12.74 -9.72 0.88
N ALA A 124 11.64 -9.93 1.63
CA ALA A 124 10.88 -11.18 1.57
C ALA A 124 10.25 -11.39 0.19
N ALA A 125 9.71 -10.35 -0.44
CA ALA A 125 9.18 -10.42 -1.80
C ALA A 125 10.27 -10.74 -2.82
N LYS A 126 11.45 -10.13 -2.68
CA LYS A 126 12.62 -10.41 -3.52
C LYS A 126 13.08 -11.87 -3.38
N SER A 127 13.05 -12.41 -2.17
CA SER A 127 13.44 -13.80 -1.90
C SER A 127 12.36 -14.82 -2.30
N ASN A 128 11.11 -14.37 -2.44
CA ASN A 128 9.96 -15.20 -2.78
C ASN A 128 9.13 -14.53 -3.90
N PRO A 129 9.68 -14.37 -5.13
CA PRO A 129 9.10 -13.52 -6.17
C PRO A 129 7.72 -13.97 -6.66
N ASP A 130 7.35 -15.23 -6.44
CA ASP A 130 6.04 -15.78 -6.82
C ASP A 130 5.01 -15.78 -5.69
N LYS A 131 5.38 -15.28 -4.50
CA LYS A 131 4.50 -15.30 -3.33
C LYS A 131 3.86 -13.94 -3.06
N ILE A 132 2.63 -13.97 -2.53
CA ILE A 132 1.97 -12.79 -1.95
C ILE A 132 2.57 -12.60 -0.56
N VAL A 133 3.29 -11.51 -0.36
CA VAL A 133 3.94 -11.22 0.93
C VAL A 133 3.09 -10.24 1.73
N SER A 134 2.83 -10.56 2.99
CA SER A 134 2.12 -9.66 3.91
C SER A 134 2.63 -9.82 5.34
N PRO A 135 2.58 -8.76 6.17
CA PRO A 135 2.82 -8.89 7.60
C PRO A 135 1.74 -9.77 8.23
N MET A 136 2.12 -10.47 9.30
CA MET A 136 1.21 -11.29 10.11
C MET A 136 1.24 -10.76 11.55
N VAL A 137 0.14 -10.17 11.98
CA VAL A 137 -0.05 -9.67 13.35
C VAL A 137 -1.20 -10.45 13.98
N ASP A 138 -1.01 -10.99 15.17
CA ASP A 138 -1.99 -11.80 15.90
C ASP A 138 -2.64 -12.90 15.02
N SER A 139 -1.80 -13.61 14.25
CA SER A 139 -2.22 -14.64 13.31
C SER A 139 -3.15 -14.15 12.19
N LYS A 140 -3.20 -12.85 11.95
CA LYS A 140 -3.99 -12.24 10.88
C LYS A 140 -3.06 -11.49 9.90
N PRO A 141 -3.19 -11.72 8.58
CA PRO A 141 -2.45 -10.95 7.60
C PRO A 141 -3.03 -9.53 7.50
N CYS A 142 -2.16 -8.52 7.53
CA CYS A 142 -2.52 -7.10 7.45
C CYS A 142 -1.86 -6.39 6.25
N SER A 143 -2.11 -5.11 6.11
CA SER A 143 -1.41 -4.22 5.18
C SER A 143 -0.05 -3.80 5.78
N PRO A 144 0.91 -3.44 4.91
CA PRO A 144 0.92 -3.51 3.45
C PRO A 144 1.05 -4.94 2.90
N THR A 145 0.53 -5.16 1.68
CA THR A 145 0.64 -6.46 1.00
C THR A 145 1.31 -6.28 -0.36
N ILE A 146 2.25 -7.16 -0.69
CA ILE A 146 2.95 -7.18 -1.97
C ILE A 146 2.43 -8.35 -2.81
N PHE A 147 1.95 -8.05 -4.01
CA PHE A 147 1.44 -9.03 -4.98
C PHE A 147 2.38 -9.13 -6.18
N PRO A 148 2.79 -10.34 -6.60
CA PRO A 148 3.45 -10.55 -7.89
C PRO A 148 2.55 -10.17 -9.08
N GLU A 149 3.15 -9.81 -10.20
CA GLU A 149 2.47 -9.43 -11.45
C GLU A 149 1.47 -10.48 -11.95
N LYS A 150 1.71 -11.76 -11.68
CA LYS A 150 0.77 -12.83 -12.05
C LYS A 150 -0.65 -12.64 -11.52
N TYR A 151 -0.83 -11.85 -10.45
CA TYR A 151 -2.14 -11.47 -9.88
C TYR A 151 -2.72 -10.18 -10.47
N ARG A 152 -2.07 -9.57 -11.48
CA ARG A 152 -2.53 -8.31 -12.10
C ARG A 152 -3.99 -8.40 -12.56
N LEU A 153 -4.35 -9.47 -13.26
CA LEU A 153 -5.72 -9.63 -13.76
C LEU A 153 -6.73 -9.82 -12.64
N ASP A 154 -6.36 -10.52 -11.57
CA ASP A 154 -7.23 -10.70 -10.40
C ASP A 154 -7.46 -9.38 -9.66
N LEU A 155 -6.41 -8.56 -9.52
CA LEU A 155 -6.49 -7.21 -8.93
C LEU A 155 -7.38 -6.29 -9.79
N LEU A 156 -7.25 -6.34 -11.12
CA LEU A 156 -8.07 -5.55 -12.04
C LEU A 156 -9.55 -5.98 -12.09
N ARG A 157 -9.86 -7.22 -11.68
CA ARG A 157 -11.24 -7.76 -11.60
C ARG A 157 -11.92 -7.52 -10.27
N LEU A 158 -11.25 -6.92 -9.29
CA LEU A 158 -11.87 -6.57 -8.01
C LEU A 158 -13.02 -5.58 -8.23
N THR A 159 -14.05 -5.70 -7.42
CA THR A 159 -15.25 -4.84 -7.46
C THR A 159 -15.69 -4.45 -6.05
N GLY A 160 -16.32 -3.29 -5.89
CA GLY A 160 -16.86 -2.79 -4.63
C GLY A 160 -15.76 -2.59 -3.57
N ASP A 161 -16.13 -2.75 -2.32
CA ASP A 161 -15.22 -2.53 -1.18
C ASP A 161 -14.33 -3.77 -0.90
N THR A 162 -13.85 -4.41 -1.98
CA THR A 162 -12.96 -5.56 -1.88
C THR A 162 -11.53 -5.17 -2.22
N GLY A 163 -10.59 -5.64 -1.38
CA GLY A 163 -9.16 -5.47 -1.58
C GLY A 163 -8.44 -6.80 -1.83
N GLY A 164 -7.13 -6.78 -1.78
CA GLY A 164 -6.27 -7.95 -1.97
C GLY A 164 -6.53 -9.13 -1.03
N LYS A 165 -7.26 -8.90 0.08
CA LYS A 165 -7.67 -9.96 1.02
C LYS A 165 -8.44 -11.09 0.33
N LYS A 166 -9.29 -10.78 -0.68
CA LYS A 166 -10.03 -11.79 -1.44
C LYS A 166 -9.07 -12.71 -2.20
N ILE A 167 -8.07 -12.13 -2.87
CA ILE A 167 -7.06 -12.88 -3.64
C ILE A 167 -6.22 -13.75 -2.71
N ARG A 168 -5.75 -13.22 -1.57
CA ARG A 168 -5.00 -14.00 -0.58
C ARG A 168 -5.81 -15.22 -0.08
N LYS A 169 -7.09 -15.02 0.25
CA LYS A 169 -7.95 -16.11 0.74
C LYS A 169 -8.17 -17.20 -0.30
N SER A 170 -8.18 -16.87 -1.59
CA SER A 170 -8.32 -17.83 -2.68
C SER A 170 -7.01 -18.54 -3.05
N ASN A 171 -5.86 -18.07 -2.53
CA ASN A 171 -4.52 -18.59 -2.85
C ASN A 171 -3.67 -18.73 -1.58
N PRO A 172 -4.12 -19.48 -0.56
CA PRO A 172 -3.44 -19.57 0.73
C PRO A 172 -2.03 -20.15 0.62
N GLU A 173 -1.81 -21.10 -0.28
CA GLU A 173 -0.51 -21.73 -0.55
C GLU A 173 0.50 -20.79 -1.22
N SER A 174 0.01 -19.73 -1.83
CA SER A 174 0.83 -18.68 -2.46
C SER A 174 1.16 -17.52 -1.51
N CYS A 175 0.67 -17.55 -0.28
CA CYS A 175 0.96 -16.50 0.71
C CYS A 175 2.25 -16.80 1.47
N PHE A 176 3.07 -15.77 1.67
CA PHE A 176 4.24 -15.78 2.53
C PHE A 176 4.02 -14.79 3.67
N PRO A 177 3.72 -15.28 4.89
CA PRO A 177 3.55 -14.42 6.05
C PRO A 177 4.90 -13.96 6.59
N LEU A 178 5.03 -12.66 6.89
CA LEU A 178 6.19 -12.09 7.57
C LEU A 178 5.79 -11.67 8.99
N ILE A 179 6.49 -12.15 10.00
CA ILE A 179 6.29 -11.69 11.38
C ILE A 179 7.07 -10.40 11.57
N PRO A 180 6.42 -9.26 11.81
CA PRO A 180 7.11 -7.99 11.98
C PRO A 180 7.77 -7.88 13.37
N ASN A 181 8.89 -7.15 13.45
CA ASN A 181 9.57 -6.88 14.72
C ASN A 181 8.72 -5.99 15.65
N TYR A 182 7.97 -5.07 15.08
CA TYR A 182 7.12 -4.10 15.80
C TYR A 182 5.66 -4.22 15.31
N PRO A 183 4.92 -5.24 15.76
CA PRO A 183 3.56 -5.49 15.26
C PRO A 183 2.58 -4.33 15.50
N GLY A 184 2.77 -3.56 16.58
CA GLY A 184 1.95 -2.39 16.87
C GLY A 184 2.04 -1.25 15.85
N ASN A 185 3.10 -1.22 15.02
CA ASN A 185 3.21 -0.23 13.95
C ASN A 185 2.24 -0.49 12.79
N PHE A 186 1.75 -1.73 12.66
CA PHE A 186 0.84 -2.17 11.59
C PHE A 186 -0.64 -2.04 11.97
N THR A 187 -0.96 -1.26 13.00
CA THR A 187 -2.34 -1.05 13.44
C THR A 187 -3.02 0.01 12.58
N ASP A 188 -4.19 -0.35 12.02
CA ASP A 188 -5.05 0.58 11.32
C ASP A 188 -5.80 1.44 12.34
N VAL A 189 -5.99 2.72 12.06
CA VAL A 189 -6.86 3.63 12.81
C VAL A 189 -8.20 3.70 12.09
N ASP A 190 -9.22 3.01 12.60
CA ASP A 190 -10.54 2.95 11.98
C ASP A 190 -11.61 3.80 12.67
N ASN A 191 -11.37 4.17 13.93
CA ASN A 191 -12.28 4.95 14.77
C ASN A 191 -11.51 5.88 15.73
N GLU A 192 -12.23 6.67 16.54
CA GLU A 192 -11.61 7.60 17.50
C GLU A 192 -10.91 6.89 18.67
N GLU A 193 -11.39 5.72 19.07
CA GLU A 193 -10.75 4.93 20.15
C GLU A 193 -9.36 4.44 19.72
N ASP A 194 -9.22 4.03 18.46
CA ASP A 194 -7.93 3.63 17.89
C ASP A 194 -6.94 4.81 17.91
N LEU A 195 -7.42 6.04 17.64
CA LEU A 195 -6.59 7.25 17.67
C LEU A 195 -6.04 7.54 19.07
N TYR A 196 -6.83 7.32 20.13
CA TYR A 196 -6.38 7.49 21.51
C TYR A 196 -5.42 6.38 21.97
N SER A 197 -5.36 5.27 21.23
CA SER A 197 -4.47 4.12 21.51
C SER A 197 -3.12 4.22 20.82
N LEU A 198 -2.91 5.25 19.99
CA LEU A 198 -1.63 5.55 19.35
C LEU A 198 -0.61 6.12 20.32
#